data_d6295a91493f906a616375bfa4d03100
#
_entry.id   d6295a91493f906a616375bfa4d03100
#
_cell.length_a   1.000
_cell.length_b   1.000
_cell.length_c   1.000
_cell.angle_alpha   90.00
_cell.angle_beta   90.00
_cell.angle_gamma   90.00
#
_symmetry.space_group_name_H-M   'P 1'
#
loop_
_entity.id
_entity.type
_entity.pdbx_description
1 polymer ?
#
loop_
_entity_poly.entity_id
_entity_poly.type
_entity_poly.pdbx_seq_one_letter_code
_entity_poly.pdbx_strand_id
1 'polypeptide(L)'
;DMTPLYFLFSDSNKNNIYIKRDDLIPISFGGNKARKAMNFFKEIDQGGFDCVVTYGSGSSNHCRIVSNMAASRKLPCYIVAPKESSLPTFNSKMMELFGSHFMITPVNEVHDTIERLLATLKEEGKKPYFIAGGGHGNLGTQAYVDCYKEIAVYEHECKIHFGLIFLASGTGTTQAGLVCGQLMSQDKRKIIGISIARKNPRGKQVVLDSSYEYLASKGIYLSKIQLESEIVFVDDYVGLGYGTKSKDIDYTINSVLVNFGIPMDSTYTCLLYTSPSPRDGL
;
A
#
# COMPACT_ATOMS: atom_id res chain seq x y z
N ASP A 1 -14.78 10.74 -0.08
CA ASP A 1 -14.41 11.65 -1.18
C ASP A 1 -13.29 11.01 -1.97
N MET A 2 -13.44 11.00 -3.30
CA MET A 2 -12.47 10.44 -4.24
C MET A 2 -11.20 11.29 -4.28
N THR A 3 -10.02 10.65 -4.34
CA THR A 3 -8.79 11.39 -4.60
C THR A 3 -8.72 11.78 -6.08
N PRO A 4 -8.18 12.97 -6.41
CA PRO A 4 -8.19 13.46 -7.77
C PRO A 4 -7.27 12.66 -8.69
N LEU A 5 -7.65 12.61 -9.96
CA LEU A 5 -6.85 12.17 -11.08
C LEU A 5 -6.47 13.41 -11.90
N TYR A 6 -5.18 13.58 -12.18
CA TYR A 6 -4.69 14.69 -12.97
C TYR A 6 -3.99 14.18 -14.23
N PHE A 7 -4.27 14.83 -15.36
CA PHE A 7 -3.45 14.70 -16.55
C PHE A 7 -2.07 15.31 -16.30
N LEU A 8 -1.01 14.61 -16.66
CA LEU A 8 0.36 15.10 -16.53
C LEU A 8 0.93 15.55 -17.87
N PHE A 9 0.99 14.67 -18.84
CA PHE A 9 1.54 14.94 -20.17
C PHE A 9 1.14 13.85 -21.16
N SER A 10 1.40 14.09 -22.44
CA SER A 10 1.40 13.06 -23.47
C SER A 10 2.84 12.70 -23.83
N ASP A 11 3.13 11.41 -23.93
CA ASP A 11 4.44 10.92 -24.35
C ASP A 11 4.68 11.06 -25.87
N SER A 12 5.86 10.67 -26.34
CA SER A 12 6.21 10.70 -27.77
C SER A 12 5.33 9.81 -28.65
N ASN A 13 4.71 8.78 -28.08
CA ASN A 13 3.78 7.87 -28.74
C ASN A 13 2.32 8.33 -28.64
N LYS A 14 2.09 9.55 -28.12
CA LYS A 14 0.75 10.15 -27.89
C LYS A 14 -0.09 9.42 -26.84
N ASN A 15 0.55 8.66 -25.94
CA ASN A 15 -0.12 8.14 -24.77
C ASN A 15 -0.32 9.25 -23.74
N ASN A 16 -1.53 9.38 -23.23
CA ASN A 16 -1.85 10.33 -22.18
C ASN A 16 -1.58 9.73 -20.81
N ILE A 17 -0.73 10.38 -20.04
CA ILE A 17 -0.30 9.94 -18.71
C ILE A 17 -1.07 10.73 -17.66
N TYR A 18 -1.69 10.01 -16.74
CA TYR A 18 -2.43 10.56 -15.61
C TYR A 18 -1.84 10.05 -14.29
N ILE A 19 -2.03 10.82 -13.23
CA ILE A 19 -1.66 10.43 -11.88
C ILE A 19 -2.86 10.50 -10.94
N LYS A 20 -3.08 9.42 -10.18
CA LYS A 20 -4.03 9.40 -9.07
C LYS A 20 -3.33 9.79 -7.78
N ARG A 21 -3.76 10.89 -7.17
CA ARG A 21 -3.09 11.56 -6.06
C ARG A 21 -3.58 11.04 -4.69
N ASP A 22 -3.32 9.79 -4.37
CA ASP A 22 -3.63 9.23 -3.04
C ASP A 22 -2.80 9.88 -1.91
N ASP A 23 -1.70 10.55 -2.23
CA ASP A 23 -0.92 11.39 -1.31
C ASP A 23 -1.71 12.61 -0.79
N LEU A 24 -2.78 13.00 -1.46
CA LEU A 24 -3.66 14.09 -1.03
C LEU A 24 -4.77 13.63 -0.05
N ILE A 25 -4.81 12.36 0.35
CA ILE A 25 -5.68 11.91 1.44
C ILE A 25 -5.24 12.63 2.73
N PRO A 26 -6.14 13.38 3.41
CA PRO A 26 -5.77 14.24 4.53
C PRO A 26 -5.54 13.48 5.85
N ILE A 27 -4.79 12.38 5.79
CA ILE A 27 -4.43 11.55 6.95
C ILE A 27 -2.93 11.30 6.90
N SER A 28 -2.17 11.92 7.80
CA SER A 28 -0.74 11.65 7.99
C SER A 28 0.05 11.51 6.66
N PHE A 29 -0.03 12.54 5.81
CA PHE A 29 0.58 12.61 4.47
C PHE A 29 0.05 11.59 3.44
N GLY A 30 -1.15 11.09 3.63
CA GLY A 30 -1.86 10.31 2.62
C GLY A 30 -1.22 8.99 2.19
N GLY A 31 -1.46 8.65 0.96
CA GLY A 31 -0.93 7.46 0.31
C GLY A 31 -1.76 6.20 0.54
N ASN A 32 -1.32 5.10 -0.08
CA ASN A 32 -2.03 3.83 -0.07
C ASN A 32 -2.31 3.28 1.35
N LYS A 33 -1.46 3.61 2.32
CA LYS A 33 -1.64 3.15 3.70
C LYS A 33 -2.77 3.89 4.41
N ALA A 34 -2.96 5.18 4.10
CA ALA A 34 -4.09 5.96 4.61
C ALA A 34 -5.42 5.39 4.09
N ARG A 35 -5.50 5.13 2.78
CA ARG A 35 -6.70 4.53 2.16
C ARG A 35 -7.05 3.18 2.80
N LYS A 36 -6.08 2.31 3.03
CA LYS A 36 -6.30 1.03 3.70
C LYS A 36 -6.72 1.19 5.17
N ALA A 37 -6.02 2.06 5.90
CA ALA A 37 -6.29 2.29 7.31
C ALA A 37 -7.72 2.78 7.56
N MET A 38 -8.31 3.57 6.66
CA MET A 38 -9.70 4.00 6.76
C MET A 38 -10.67 2.82 6.91
N ASN A 39 -10.48 1.72 6.17
CA ASN A 39 -11.34 0.54 6.28
C ASN A 39 -11.13 -0.20 7.61
N PHE A 40 -9.89 -0.34 8.07
CA PHE A 40 -9.62 -0.95 9.38
C PHE A 40 -10.21 -0.13 10.52
N PHE A 41 -10.03 1.18 10.49
CA PHE A 41 -10.55 2.05 11.56
C PHE A 41 -12.07 2.18 11.53
N LYS A 42 -12.71 2.02 10.38
CA LYS A 42 -14.18 1.88 10.32
C LYS A 42 -14.66 0.65 11.09
N GLU A 43 -13.97 -0.49 10.93
CA GLU A 43 -14.29 -1.70 11.67
C GLU A 43 -13.98 -1.56 13.17
N ILE A 44 -12.85 -0.92 13.52
CA ILE A 44 -12.48 -0.62 14.92
C ILE A 44 -13.56 0.23 15.59
N ASP A 45 -13.99 1.30 14.94
CA ASP A 45 -15.01 2.22 15.47
C ASP A 45 -16.37 1.50 15.68
N GLN A 46 -16.73 0.57 14.81
CA GLN A 46 -17.98 -0.19 14.89
C GLN A 46 -17.90 -1.36 15.88
N GLY A 47 -16.70 -1.93 16.05
CA GLY A 47 -16.51 -3.15 16.84
C GLY A 47 -16.25 -2.90 18.32
N GLY A 48 -16.12 -1.65 18.78
CA GLY A 48 -15.86 -1.32 20.20
C GLY A 48 -14.50 -1.85 20.68
N PHE A 49 -13.49 -1.80 19.82
CA PHE A 49 -12.10 -2.09 20.20
C PHE A 49 -11.50 -0.91 20.95
N ASP A 50 -10.66 -1.18 21.93
CA ASP A 50 -10.12 -0.19 22.86
C ASP A 50 -8.62 0.04 22.73
N CYS A 51 -7.93 -0.75 21.92
CA CYS A 51 -6.53 -0.56 21.54
C CYS A 51 -6.21 -1.19 20.19
N VAL A 52 -5.13 -0.73 19.59
CA VAL A 52 -4.66 -1.21 18.27
C VAL A 52 -3.26 -1.77 18.40
N VAL A 53 -3.03 -2.94 17.79
CA VAL A 53 -1.71 -3.57 17.67
C VAL A 53 -1.35 -3.67 16.20
N THR A 54 -0.14 -3.30 15.84
CA THR A 54 0.40 -3.50 14.49
C THR A 54 1.91 -3.76 14.52
N TYR A 55 2.51 -4.03 13.36
CA TYR A 55 3.95 -4.18 13.29
C TYR A 55 4.55 -3.55 12.03
N GLY A 56 5.83 -3.17 12.14
CA GLY A 56 6.63 -2.65 11.05
C GLY A 56 7.90 -1.96 11.51
N SER A 57 8.74 -1.59 10.55
CA SER A 57 10.00 -0.88 10.84
C SER A 57 9.78 0.54 11.38
N GLY A 58 10.83 1.14 11.94
CA GLY A 58 10.82 2.55 12.34
C GLY A 58 10.53 3.52 11.18
N SER A 59 10.77 3.13 9.93
CA SER A 59 10.47 3.93 8.73
C SER A 59 9.08 3.64 8.13
N SER A 60 8.27 2.79 8.76
CA SER A 60 7.00 2.33 8.20
C SER A 60 5.96 3.45 8.06
N ASN A 61 5.54 3.73 6.82
CA ASN A 61 4.40 4.61 6.55
C ASN A 61 3.08 4.02 7.08
N HIS A 62 2.97 2.69 7.12
CA HIS A 62 1.82 2.01 7.66
C HIS A 62 1.69 2.27 9.17
N CYS A 63 2.75 2.01 9.95
CA CYS A 63 2.73 2.22 11.39
C CYS A 63 2.47 3.70 11.74
N ARG A 64 3.09 4.64 11.02
CA ARG A 64 2.83 6.07 11.21
C ARG A 64 1.35 6.43 11.05
N ILE A 65 0.72 5.93 10.00
CA ILE A 65 -0.70 6.22 9.73
C ILE A 65 -1.61 5.55 10.75
N VAL A 66 -1.35 4.29 11.12
CA VAL A 66 -2.09 3.60 12.17
C VAL A 66 -1.97 4.35 13.51
N SER A 67 -0.76 4.79 13.88
CA SER A 67 -0.52 5.60 15.08
C SER A 67 -1.31 6.89 15.07
N ASN A 68 -1.30 7.62 13.96
CA ASN A 68 -2.06 8.87 13.82
C ASN A 68 -3.57 8.66 13.98
N MET A 69 -4.11 7.64 13.31
CA MET A 69 -5.55 7.35 13.38
C MET A 69 -5.98 6.81 14.75
N ALA A 70 -5.13 6.07 15.44
CA ALA A 70 -5.36 5.64 16.81
C ALA A 70 -5.34 6.84 17.77
N ALA A 71 -4.33 7.71 17.66
CA ALA A 71 -4.21 8.92 18.50
C ALA A 71 -5.41 9.85 18.36
N SER A 72 -5.93 10.05 17.13
CA SER A 72 -7.12 10.88 16.90
C SER A 72 -8.39 10.33 17.57
N ARG A 73 -8.40 9.05 17.94
CA ARG A 73 -9.47 8.34 18.66
C ARG A 73 -9.16 8.12 20.13
N LYS A 74 -8.01 8.61 20.60
CA LYS A 74 -7.51 8.35 21.96
C LYS A 74 -7.34 6.85 22.27
N LEU A 75 -7.09 6.03 21.25
CA LEU A 75 -6.83 4.60 21.39
C LEU A 75 -5.32 4.38 21.57
N PRO A 76 -4.90 3.60 22.60
CA PRO A 76 -3.53 3.12 22.69
C PRO A 76 -3.13 2.36 21.43
N CYS A 77 -1.94 2.66 20.92
CA CYS A 77 -1.36 2.00 19.74
C CYS A 77 -0.05 1.32 20.12
N TYR A 78 0.02 0.03 19.90
CA TYR A 78 1.20 -0.79 20.17
C TYR A 78 1.84 -1.20 18.84
N ILE A 79 3.14 -0.94 18.71
CA ILE A 79 3.91 -1.24 17.50
C ILE A 79 5.02 -2.24 17.85
N VAL A 80 4.93 -3.44 17.29
CA VAL A 80 6.02 -4.41 17.35
C VAL A 80 7.01 -4.08 16.23
N ALA A 81 8.24 -3.69 16.58
CA ALA A 81 9.25 -3.26 15.62
C ALA A 81 10.46 -4.20 15.61
N PRO A 82 10.89 -4.69 14.43
CA PRO A 82 12.10 -5.47 14.32
C PRO A 82 13.33 -4.62 14.72
N LYS A 83 14.17 -5.15 15.61
CA LYS A 83 15.39 -4.49 16.09
C LYS A 83 16.31 -4.09 14.94
N GLU A 84 16.38 -4.92 13.91
CA GLU A 84 17.23 -4.73 12.72
C GLU A 84 16.81 -3.53 11.85
N SER A 85 15.59 -3.05 12.03
CA SER A 85 15.02 -1.90 11.30
C SER A 85 14.37 -0.84 12.19
N SER A 86 14.81 -0.77 13.46
CA SER A 86 14.28 0.17 14.47
C SER A 86 15.09 1.47 14.60
N LEU A 87 16.03 1.74 13.70
CA LEU A 87 16.81 2.98 13.73
C LEU A 87 15.88 4.20 13.72
N PRO A 88 16.23 5.28 14.46
CA PRO A 88 15.44 6.50 14.48
C PRO A 88 15.26 7.08 13.08
N THR A 89 14.01 7.31 12.71
CA THR A 89 13.61 7.91 11.44
C THR A 89 12.62 9.03 11.68
N PHE A 90 12.30 9.79 10.64
CA PHE A 90 11.25 10.79 10.75
C PHE A 90 9.89 10.15 11.12
N ASN A 91 9.58 8.99 10.55
CA ASN A 91 8.34 8.27 10.87
C ASN A 91 8.32 7.78 12.33
N SER A 92 9.43 7.24 12.86
CA SER A 92 9.46 6.79 14.26
C SER A 92 9.23 7.93 15.24
N LYS A 93 9.84 9.11 14.99
CA LYS A 93 9.59 10.32 15.79
C LYS A 93 8.13 10.75 15.77
N MET A 94 7.48 10.66 14.61
CA MET A 94 6.05 10.97 14.53
C MET A 94 5.19 9.95 15.29
N MET A 95 5.51 8.66 15.19
CA MET A 95 4.81 7.62 15.94
C MET A 95 4.93 7.82 17.46
N GLU A 96 6.11 8.23 17.93
CA GLU A 96 6.34 8.63 19.34
C GLU A 96 5.47 9.84 19.73
N LEU A 97 5.43 10.88 18.90
CA LEU A 97 4.59 12.06 19.12
C LEU A 97 3.09 11.72 19.15
N PHE A 98 2.66 10.71 18.41
CA PHE A 98 1.29 10.19 18.47
C PHE A 98 1.03 9.31 19.70
N GLY A 99 2.03 9.12 20.57
CA GLY A 99 1.89 8.35 21.81
C GLY A 99 1.91 6.83 21.61
N SER A 100 2.50 6.33 20.53
CA SER A 100 2.58 4.88 20.29
C SER A 100 3.60 4.21 21.21
N HIS A 101 3.25 3.00 21.67
CA HIS A 101 4.11 2.15 22.48
C HIS A 101 4.91 1.18 21.60
N PHE A 102 6.23 1.28 21.65
CA PHE A 102 7.10 0.41 20.87
C PHE A 102 7.53 -0.83 21.66
N MET A 103 7.42 -1.99 21.03
CA MET A 103 8.02 -3.25 21.46
C MET A 103 9.08 -3.66 20.44
N ILE A 104 10.34 -3.45 20.79
CA ILE A 104 11.47 -3.77 19.90
C ILE A 104 11.93 -5.21 20.19
N THR A 105 11.94 -6.05 19.15
CA THR A 105 12.29 -7.46 19.24
C THR A 105 13.10 -7.91 18.02
N PRO A 106 13.91 -8.98 18.09
CA PRO A 106 14.52 -9.57 16.90
C PRO A 106 13.49 -9.95 15.84
N VAL A 107 13.85 -9.84 14.57
CA VAL A 107 12.91 -10.07 13.46
C VAL A 107 12.25 -11.45 13.48
N ASN A 108 12.98 -12.48 13.91
CA ASN A 108 12.49 -13.86 14.05
C ASN A 108 11.52 -14.06 15.23
N GLU A 109 11.44 -13.10 16.16
CA GLU A 109 10.55 -13.16 17.33
C GLU A 109 9.32 -12.25 17.17
N VAL A 110 9.19 -11.54 16.06
CA VAL A 110 8.09 -10.58 15.83
C VAL A 110 6.73 -11.28 15.98
N HIS A 111 6.55 -12.42 15.35
CA HIS A 111 5.29 -13.17 15.42
C HIS A 111 4.92 -13.53 16.88
N ASP A 112 5.82 -14.17 17.59
CA ASP A 112 5.59 -14.60 18.97
C ASP A 112 5.38 -13.41 19.93
N THR A 113 6.05 -12.29 19.66
CA THR A 113 5.87 -11.06 20.42
C THR A 113 4.48 -10.45 20.20
N ILE A 114 3.96 -10.48 18.96
CA ILE A 114 2.59 -10.05 18.65
C ILE A 114 1.59 -10.93 19.40
N GLU A 115 1.72 -12.25 19.32
CA GLU A 115 0.79 -13.20 19.97
C GLU A 115 0.78 -13.02 21.50
N ARG A 116 1.97 -12.90 22.13
CA ARG A 116 2.08 -12.62 23.57
C ARG A 116 1.43 -11.29 23.94
N LEU A 117 1.69 -10.22 23.17
CA LEU A 117 1.08 -8.91 23.43
C LEU A 117 -0.44 -8.96 23.35
N LEU A 118 -0.98 -9.61 22.32
CA LEU A 118 -2.43 -9.75 22.16
C LEU A 118 -3.05 -10.54 23.31
N ALA A 119 -2.38 -11.61 23.78
CA ALA A 119 -2.82 -12.39 24.93
C ALA A 119 -2.82 -11.56 26.22
N THR A 120 -1.71 -10.86 26.51
CA THR A 120 -1.58 -9.99 27.70
C THR A 120 -2.64 -8.89 27.72
N LEU A 121 -2.87 -8.23 26.59
CA LEU A 121 -3.91 -7.19 26.52
C LEU A 121 -5.32 -7.74 26.80
N LYS A 122 -5.61 -8.95 26.32
CA LYS A 122 -6.89 -9.63 26.61
C LYS A 122 -7.02 -10.05 28.09
N GLU A 123 -5.94 -10.52 28.70
CA GLU A 123 -5.89 -10.85 30.13
C GLU A 123 -6.10 -9.61 31.02
N GLU A 124 -5.64 -8.43 30.54
CA GLU A 124 -5.91 -7.13 31.16
C GLU A 124 -7.37 -6.64 30.94
N GLY A 125 -8.21 -7.43 30.27
CA GLY A 125 -9.61 -7.07 29.99
C GLY A 125 -9.78 -6.14 28.79
N LYS A 126 -8.75 -5.91 28.00
CA LYS A 126 -8.81 -5.09 26.78
C LYS A 126 -9.31 -5.90 25.58
N LYS A 127 -9.81 -5.17 24.59
CA LYS A 127 -10.24 -5.72 23.29
C LYS A 127 -9.32 -5.19 22.18
N PRO A 128 -8.11 -5.79 22.00
CA PRO A 128 -7.18 -5.33 21.00
C PRO A 128 -7.63 -5.66 19.58
N TYR A 129 -7.42 -4.72 18.65
CA TYR A 129 -7.54 -4.96 17.22
C TYR A 129 -6.15 -5.07 16.59
N PHE A 130 -5.88 -6.18 15.90
CA PHE A 130 -4.61 -6.38 15.20
C PHE A 130 -4.73 -5.99 13.73
N ILE A 131 -3.87 -5.07 13.29
CA ILE A 131 -3.71 -4.71 11.87
C ILE A 131 -2.39 -5.28 11.37
N ALA A 132 -2.44 -6.21 10.44
CA ALA A 132 -1.26 -6.81 9.83
C ALA A 132 -0.39 -5.76 9.12
N GLY A 133 0.92 -5.98 9.11
CA GLY A 133 1.90 -5.06 8.52
C GLY A 133 1.57 -4.66 7.09
N GLY A 134 1.69 -3.36 6.82
CA GLY A 134 1.33 -2.80 5.52
C GLY A 134 -0.18 -2.73 5.24
N GLY A 135 -1.04 -3.03 6.21
CA GLY A 135 -2.50 -3.09 6.03
C GLY A 135 -2.89 -4.28 5.14
N HIS A 136 -2.27 -5.45 5.41
CA HIS A 136 -2.58 -6.69 4.70
C HIS A 136 -3.93 -7.26 5.14
N GLY A 137 -4.58 -8.03 4.24
CA GLY A 137 -5.86 -8.67 4.46
C GLY A 137 -7.00 -8.07 3.63
N ASN A 138 -8.20 -8.64 3.76
CA ASN A 138 -9.34 -8.33 2.91
C ASN A 138 -9.79 -6.86 2.98
N LEU A 139 -9.70 -6.21 4.14
CA LEU A 139 -10.02 -4.78 4.28
C LEU A 139 -9.02 -3.89 3.52
N GLY A 140 -7.74 -4.26 3.55
CA GLY A 140 -6.71 -3.58 2.77
C GLY A 140 -6.88 -3.77 1.26
N THR A 141 -7.30 -4.96 0.82
CA THR A 141 -7.61 -5.27 -0.57
C THR A 141 -8.85 -4.51 -1.02
N GLN A 142 -9.92 -4.49 -0.19
CA GLN A 142 -11.14 -3.74 -0.44
C GLN A 142 -10.88 -2.27 -0.73
N ALA A 143 -9.96 -1.64 0.00
CA ALA A 143 -9.60 -0.23 -0.20
C ALA A 143 -9.15 0.06 -1.65
N TYR A 144 -8.51 -0.91 -2.30
CA TYR A 144 -8.06 -0.74 -3.68
C TYR A 144 -9.03 -1.30 -4.72
N VAL A 145 -9.95 -2.15 -4.35
CA VAL A 145 -11.16 -2.41 -5.16
C VAL A 145 -12.01 -1.14 -5.26
N ASP A 146 -12.16 -0.40 -4.16
CA ASP A 146 -12.89 0.86 -4.16
C ASP A 146 -12.13 1.96 -4.94
N CYS A 147 -10.80 2.00 -4.84
CA CYS A 147 -9.97 2.87 -5.68
C CYS A 147 -10.16 2.57 -7.18
N TYR A 148 -10.28 1.31 -7.56
CA TYR A 148 -10.57 0.92 -8.93
C TYR A 148 -11.92 1.47 -9.40
N LYS A 149 -12.96 1.40 -8.57
CA LYS A 149 -14.26 1.99 -8.88
C LYS A 149 -14.20 3.50 -9.05
N GLU A 150 -13.41 4.21 -8.22
CA GLU A 150 -13.17 5.65 -8.39
C GLU A 150 -12.56 5.97 -9.76
N ILE A 151 -11.60 5.15 -10.22
CA ILE A 151 -11.00 5.30 -11.55
C ILE A 151 -12.07 5.09 -12.64
N ALA A 152 -12.89 4.06 -12.53
CA ALA A 152 -13.94 3.78 -13.50
C ALA A 152 -15.00 4.91 -13.56
N VAL A 153 -15.35 5.51 -12.42
CA VAL A 153 -16.25 6.68 -12.39
C VAL A 153 -15.62 7.87 -13.12
N TYR A 154 -14.36 8.17 -12.86
CA TYR A 154 -13.64 9.25 -13.54
C TYR A 154 -13.56 9.03 -15.06
N GLU A 155 -13.29 7.81 -15.49
CA GLU A 155 -13.28 7.45 -16.93
C GLU A 155 -14.62 7.71 -17.59
N HIS A 156 -15.70 7.31 -16.92
CA HIS A 156 -17.05 7.52 -17.42
C HIS A 156 -17.38 9.03 -17.54
N GLU A 157 -17.06 9.82 -16.54
CA GLU A 157 -17.32 11.26 -16.51
C GLU A 157 -16.49 12.00 -17.56
N CYS A 158 -15.21 11.64 -17.71
CA CYS A 158 -14.29 12.26 -18.66
C CYS A 158 -14.35 11.68 -20.08
N LYS A 159 -15.13 10.59 -20.29
CA LYS A 159 -15.21 9.84 -21.57
C LYS A 159 -13.82 9.40 -22.07
N ILE A 160 -13.00 8.88 -21.18
CA ILE A 160 -11.68 8.32 -21.46
C ILE A 160 -11.61 6.89 -20.97
N HIS A 161 -10.56 6.16 -21.36
CA HIS A 161 -10.28 4.83 -20.85
C HIS A 161 -8.78 4.64 -20.64
N PHE A 162 -8.40 4.12 -19.46
CA PHE A 162 -7.02 3.78 -19.15
C PHE A 162 -6.75 2.32 -19.50
N GLY A 163 -5.96 2.06 -20.51
CA GLY A 163 -5.55 0.70 -20.88
C GLY A 163 -4.60 0.05 -19.88
N LEU A 164 -3.83 0.87 -19.16
CA LEU A 164 -2.79 0.44 -18.21
C LEU A 164 -2.90 1.20 -16.90
N ILE A 165 -2.69 0.51 -15.78
CA ILE A 165 -2.52 1.13 -14.45
C ILE A 165 -1.20 0.63 -13.87
N PHE A 166 -0.31 1.54 -13.53
CA PHE A 166 0.97 1.27 -12.88
C PHE A 166 0.92 1.63 -11.42
N LEU A 167 1.55 0.81 -10.58
CA LEU A 167 1.67 1.07 -9.15
C LEU A 167 2.95 0.47 -8.56
N ALA A 168 3.46 1.08 -7.49
CA ALA A 168 4.51 0.48 -6.68
C ALA A 168 3.93 -0.68 -5.84
N SER A 169 4.48 -1.88 -6.00
CA SER A 169 4.01 -3.10 -5.33
C SER A 169 5.02 -3.58 -4.29
N GLY A 170 4.63 -3.58 -3.02
CA GLY A 170 5.45 -4.07 -1.89
C GLY A 170 4.84 -5.31 -1.25
N THR A 171 3.86 -5.14 -0.36
CA THR A 171 3.16 -6.25 0.32
C THR A 171 2.12 -6.96 -0.55
N GLY A 172 1.88 -6.49 -1.77
CA GLY A 172 0.97 -7.09 -2.74
C GLY A 172 -0.49 -6.63 -2.64
N THR A 173 -0.99 -6.28 -1.46
CA THR A 173 -2.42 -6.01 -1.21
C THR A 173 -2.99 -4.83 -2.04
N THR A 174 -2.19 -3.82 -2.36
CA THR A 174 -2.61 -2.70 -3.22
C THR A 174 -2.87 -3.17 -4.65
N GLN A 175 -1.92 -3.93 -5.21
CA GLN A 175 -2.06 -4.52 -6.54
C GLN A 175 -3.21 -5.53 -6.58
N ALA A 176 -3.32 -6.39 -5.56
CA ALA A 176 -4.41 -7.34 -5.43
C ALA A 176 -5.79 -6.66 -5.49
N GLY A 177 -5.96 -5.53 -4.79
CA GLY A 177 -7.21 -4.77 -4.82
C GLY A 177 -7.56 -4.23 -6.19
N LEU A 178 -6.58 -3.66 -6.92
CA LEU A 178 -6.81 -3.19 -8.29
C LEU A 178 -7.11 -4.34 -9.26
N VAL A 179 -6.39 -5.48 -9.16
CA VAL A 179 -6.66 -6.69 -9.95
C VAL A 179 -8.05 -7.24 -9.65
N CYS A 180 -8.45 -7.33 -8.38
CA CYS A 180 -9.80 -7.76 -8.02
C CYS A 180 -10.87 -6.80 -8.55
N GLY A 181 -10.63 -5.49 -8.48
CA GLY A 181 -11.53 -4.47 -9.05
C GLY A 181 -11.71 -4.64 -10.55
N GLN A 182 -10.61 -4.85 -11.27
CA GLN A 182 -10.58 -5.12 -12.71
C GLN A 182 -11.38 -6.38 -13.07
N LEU A 183 -11.12 -7.50 -12.38
CA LEU A 183 -11.82 -8.76 -12.61
C LEU A 183 -13.32 -8.67 -12.31
N MET A 184 -13.70 -8.06 -11.19
CA MET A 184 -15.10 -7.88 -10.80
C MET A 184 -15.86 -6.95 -11.76
N SER A 185 -15.15 -6.03 -12.41
CA SER A 185 -15.71 -5.13 -13.43
C SER A 185 -15.66 -5.74 -14.85
N GLN A 186 -15.11 -6.95 -15.02
CA GLN A 186 -14.92 -7.62 -16.32
C GLN A 186 -14.14 -6.76 -17.32
N ASP A 187 -13.22 -5.96 -16.83
CA ASP A 187 -12.39 -5.07 -17.63
C ASP A 187 -11.12 -5.80 -18.11
N LYS A 188 -10.59 -5.38 -19.25
CA LYS A 188 -9.41 -6.00 -19.90
C LYS A 188 -8.11 -5.20 -19.73
N ARG A 189 -8.14 -4.07 -19.01
CA ARG A 189 -6.92 -3.29 -18.75
C ARG A 189 -5.88 -4.10 -17.99
N LYS A 190 -4.62 -3.74 -18.11
CA LYS A 190 -3.55 -4.40 -17.34
C LYS A 190 -3.22 -3.60 -16.07
N ILE A 191 -3.08 -4.31 -14.96
CA ILE A 191 -2.62 -3.76 -13.69
C ILE A 191 -1.17 -4.20 -13.49
N ILE A 192 -0.24 -3.25 -13.61
CA ILE A 192 1.20 -3.52 -13.61
C ILE A 192 1.80 -3.07 -12.28
N GLY A 193 2.23 -4.04 -11.47
CA GLY A 193 2.92 -3.79 -10.21
C GLY A 193 4.42 -3.74 -10.39
N ILE A 194 5.03 -2.60 -10.13
CA ILE A 194 6.50 -2.46 -10.11
C ILE A 194 6.98 -2.77 -8.70
N SER A 195 7.80 -3.79 -8.57
CA SER A 195 8.31 -4.23 -7.27
C SER A 195 9.22 -3.19 -6.63
N ILE A 196 9.06 -3.01 -5.32
CA ILE A 196 9.94 -2.16 -4.51
C ILE A 196 11.00 -2.96 -3.75
N ALA A 197 10.86 -4.30 -3.68
CA ALA A 197 11.74 -5.13 -2.87
C ALA A 197 11.70 -6.61 -3.23
N ARG A 198 10.48 -7.18 -3.41
CA ARG A 198 10.32 -8.61 -3.63
C ARG A 198 10.66 -9.01 -5.05
N LYS A 199 11.29 -10.17 -5.21
CA LYS A 199 11.53 -10.79 -6.51
C LYS A 199 10.53 -11.94 -6.75
N ASN A 200 10.32 -12.25 -8.02
CA ASN A 200 9.57 -13.42 -8.43
C ASN A 200 10.32 -14.72 -8.04
N PRO A 201 9.61 -15.81 -7.72
CA PRO A 201 8.15 -15.96 -7.78
C PRO A 201 7.39 -15.35 -6.59
N ARG A 202 8.10 -15.04 -5.46
CA ARG A 202 7.45 -14.58 -4.21
C ARG A 202 6.70 -13.26 -4.38
N GLY A 203 7.18 -12.35 -5.23
CA GLY A 203 6.54 -11.06 -5.48
C GLY A 203 5.15 -11.25 -6.09
N LYS A 204 5.04 -12.02 -7.15
CA LYS A 204 3.78 -12.35 -7.81
C LYS A 204 2.86 -13.19 -6.91
N GLN A 205 3.44 -14.14 -6.15
CA GLN A 205 2.69 -15.04 -5.28
C GLN A 205 1.90 -14.30 -4.20
N VAL A 206 2.47 -13.28 -3.55
CA VAL A 206 1.73 -12.54 -2.50
C VAL A 206 0.56 -11.73 -3.06
N VAL A 207 0.64 -11.29 -4.31
CA VAL A 207 -0.49 -10.65 -5.00
C VAL A 207 -1.55 -11.69 -5.32
N LEU A 208 -1.15 -12.86 -5.83
CA LEU A 208 -2.04 -13.97 -6.14
C LEU A 208 -2.82 -14.44 -4.90
N ASP A 209 -2.13 -14.68 -3.79
CA ASP A 209 -2.75 -15.15 -2.55
C ASP A 209 -3.75 -14.12 -2.01
N SER A 210 -3.37 -12.83 -1.96
CA SER A 210 -4.25 -11.75 -1.52
C SER A 210 -5.49 -11.58 -2.42
N SER A 211 -5.32 -11.74 -3.73
CA SER A 211 -6.42 -11.64 -4.69
C SER A 211 -7.38 -12.83 -4.56
N TYR A 212 -6.80 -14.04 -4.44
CA TYR A 212 -7.57 -15.27 -4.29
C TYR A 212 -8.42 -15.25 -3.01
N GLU A 213 -7.81 -14.90 -1.87
CA GLU A 213 -8.48 -14.80 -0.57
C GLU A 213 -9.62 -13.77 -0.61
N TYR A 214 -9.36 -12.60 -1.18
CA TYR A 214 -10.37 -11.55 -1.30
C TYR A 214 -11.55 -11.97 -2.19
N LEU A 215 -11.29 -12.50 -3.40
CA LEU A 215 -12.34 -12.94 -4.32
C LEU A 215 -13.17 -14.07 -3.71
N ALA A 216 -12.52 -15.05 -3.06
CA ALA A 216 -13.21 -16.11 -2.33
C ALA A 216 -14.14 -15.56 -1.23
N SER A 217 -13.72 -14.53 -0.50
CA SER A 217 -14.56 -13.86 0.51
C SER A 217 -15.78 -13.16 -0.07
N LYS A 218 -15.79 -12.91 -1.38
CA LYS A 218 -16.93 -12.35 -2.15
C LYS A 218 -17.75 -13.42 -2.89
N GLY A 219 -17.42 -14.70 -2.70
CA GLY A 219 -18.09 -15.80 -3.40
C GLY A 219 -17.66 -15.95 -4.86
N ILE A 220 -16.55 -15.33 -5.27
CA ILE A 220 -15.99 -15.40 -6.62
C ILE A 220 -14.83 -16.39 -6.62
N TYR A 221 -14.98 -17.47 -7.35
CA TYR A 221 -14.01 -18.55 -7.41
C TYR A 221 -13.39 -18.65 -8.81
N LEU A 222 -12.11 -18.30 -8.91
CA LEU A 222 -11.29 -18.48 -10.11
C LEU A 222 -10.22 -19.54 -9.83
N SER A 223 -9.82 -20.29 -10.85
CA SER A 223 -8.63 -21.14 -10.71
C SER A 223 -7.38 -20.27 -10.49
N LYS A 224 -6.41 -20.81 -9.75
CA LYS A 224 -5.13 -20.08 -9.54
C LYS A 224 -4.45 -19.73 -10.86
N ILE A 225 -4.53 -20.58 -11.87
CA ILE A 225 -3.95 -20.36 -13.21
C ILE A 225 -4.61 -19.15 -13.89
N GLN A 226 -5.95 -19.07 -13.85
CA GLN A 226 -6.68 -17.93 -14.42
C GLN A 226 -6.31 -16.62 -13.72
N LEU A 227 -6.30 -16.64 -12.38
CA LEU A 227 -5.97 -15.44 -11.61
C LEU A 227 -4.49 -15.03 -11.81
N GLU A 228 -3.58 -16.01 -11.88
CA GLU A 228 -2.16 -15.75 -12.10
C GLU A 228 -1.88 -15.08 -13.45
N SER A 229 -2.65 -15.40 -14.50
CA SER A 229 -2.50 -14.78 -15.82
C SER A 229 -2.87 -13.29 -15.85
N GLU A 230 -3.69 -12.84 -14.90
CA GLU A 230 -4.09 -11.43 -14.77
C GLU A 230 -3.08 -10.58 -13.98
N ILE A 231 -2.12 -11.20 -13.29
CA ILE A 231 -1.17 -10.51 -12.43
C ILE A 231 0.13 -10.23 -13.20
N VAL A 232 0.37 -8.97 -13.51
CA VAL A 232 1.65 -8.50 -14.06
C VAL A 232 2.48 -7.91 -12.93
N PHE A 233 3.57 -8.60 -12.56
CA PHE A 233 4.48 -8.18 -11.49
C PHE A 233 5.90 -8.09 -12.05
N VAL A 234 6.44 -6.87 -12.07
CA VAL A 234 7.75 -6.55 -12.65
C VAL A 234 8.73 -6.31 -11.52
N ASP A 235 9.84 -7.04 -11.50
CA ASP A 235 10.87 -6.97 -10.46
C ASP A 235 12.28 -6.61 -10.96
N ASP A 236 12.36 -6.16 -12.21
CA ASP A 236 13.63 -5.78 -12.85
C ASP A 236 14.26 -4.52 -12.24
N TYR A 237 13.45 -3.65 -11.60
CA TYR A 237 13.84 -2.33 -11.10
C TYR A 237 14.12 -2.29 -9.59
N VAL A 238 14.15 -3.42 -8.91
CA VAL A 238 14.39 -3.50 -7.46
C VAL A 238 15.78 -3.03 -7.05
N GLY A 239 16.74 -3.00 -7.99
CA GLY A 239 18.13 -2.64 -7.72
C GLY A 239 18.78 -3.58 -6.69
N LEU A 240 19.57 -3.02 -5.78
CA LEU A 240 20.26 -3.77 -4.72
C LEU A 240 19.36 -4.11 -3.52
N GLY A 241 18.10 -3.68 -3.53
CA GLY A 241 17.13 -3.99 -2.49
C GLY A 241 16.30 -2.80 -2.02
N TYR A 242 15.45 -3.03 -1.01
CA TYR A 242 14.53 -2.05 -0.47
C TYR A 242 15.21 -0.76 -0.01
N GLY A 243 14.77 0.39 -0.55
CA GLY A 243 15.26 1.70 -0.16
C GLY A 243 16.67 2.05 -0.64
N THR A 244 17.25 1.29 -1.59
CA THR A 244 18.55 1.62 -2.18
C THR A 244 18.44 2.84 -3.08
N LYS A 245 19.42 3.75 -2.95
CA LYS A 245 19.49 4.97 -3.78
C LYS A 245 20.27 4.70 -5.06
N SER A 246 19.86 5.31 -6.15
CA SER A 246 20.61 5.38 -7.41
C SER A 246 20.53 6.78 -7.99
N LYS A 247 21.44 7.11 -8.91
CA LYS A 247 21.43 8.40 -9.61
C LYS A 247 20.13 8.58 -10.43
N ASP A 248 19.60 7.50 -10.99
CA ASP A 248 18.37 7.53 -11.77
C ASP A 248 17.15 7.84 -10.90
N ILE A 249 17.13 7.29 -9.66
CA ILE A 249 16.10 7.61 -8.67
C ILE A 249 16.15 9.09 -8.32
N ASP A 250 17.32 9.63 -7.98
CA ASP A 250 17.47 11.04 -7.61
C ASP A 250 17.11 11.97 -8.78
N TYR A 251 17.55 11.64 -10.01
CA TYR A 251 17.16 12.37 -11.23
C TYR A 251 15.65 12.36 -11.44
N THR A 252 15.01 11.20 -11.30
CA THR A 252 13.56 11.05 -11.48
C THR A 252 12.77 11.86 -10.45
N ILE A 253 13.15 11.79 -9.17
CA ILE A 253 12.51 12.57 -8.09
C ILE A 253 12.58 14.08 -8.42
N ASN A 254 13.78 14.55 -8.76
CA ASN A 254 13.98 15.97 -9.07
C ASN A 254 13.21 16.39 -10.33
N SER A 255 13.23 15.57 -11.39
CA SER A 255 12.53 15.85 -12.64
C SER A 255 11.02 15.96 -12.43
N VAL A 256 10.42 15.03 -11.69
CA VAL A 256 8.98 15.04 -11.42
C VAL A 256 8.60 16.21 -10.51
N LEU A 257 9.42 16.52 -9.52
CA LEU A 257 9.18 17.66 -8.64
C LEU A 257 9.24 18.99 -9.41
N VAL A 258 10.26 19.18 -10.24
CA VAL A 258 10.46 20.44 -10.98
C VAL A 258 9.40 20.61 -12.08
N ASN A 259 9.07 19.55 -12.81
CA ASN A 259 8.15 19.67 -13.96
C ASN A 259 6.66 19.64 -13.56
N PHE A 260 6.32 18.99 -12.45
CA PHE A 260 4.91 18.75 -12.09
C PHE A 260 4.56 19.19 -10.65
N GLY A 261 5.53 19.64 -9.86
CA GLY A 261 5.29 20.01 -8.45
C GLY A 261 4.88 18.82 -7.56
N ILE A 262 5.20 17.59 -7.97
CA ILE A 262 4.80 16.37 -7.26
C ILE A 262 6.01 15.81 -6.50
N PRO A 263 6.01 15.86 -5.17
CA PRO A 263 7.06 15.23 -4.38
C PRO A 263 6.95 13.70 -4.46
N MET A 264 8.09 13.05 -4.67
CA MET A 264 8.20 11.60 -4.71
C MET A 264 9.16 11.10 -3.62
N ASP A 265 8.90 9.92 -3.12
CA ASP A 265 9.82 9.27 -2.18
C ASP A 265 10.83 8.38 -2.93
N SER A 266 11.96 8.12 -2.29
CA SER A 266 13.06 7.34 -2.87
C SER A 266 12.87 5.82 -2.80
N THR A 267 11.79 5.34 -2.20
CA THR A 267 11.57 3.90 -1.93
C THR A 267 10.47 3.29 -2.78
N TYR A 268 9.39 4.05 -3.03
CA TYR A 268 8.17 3.56 -3.66
C TYR A 268 7.90 4.25 -5.00
N THR A 269 7.57 5.53 -4.95
CA THR A 269 7.00 6.24 -6.10
C THR A 269 8.02 6.53 -7.18
N CYS A 270 9.29 6.73 -6.83
CA CYS A 270 10.37 6.93 -7.82
C CYS A 270 10.48 5.77 -8.81
N LEU A 271 10.29 4.53 -8.36
CA LEU A 271 10.44 3.34 -9.19
C LEU A 271 9.40 3.24 -10.31
N LEU A 272 8.25 3.87 -10.17
CA LEU A 272 7.24 3.94 -11.23
C LEU A 272 7.71 4.74 -12.44
N TYR A 273 8.59 5.72 -12.23
CA TYR A 273 9.08 6.61 -13.28
C TYR A 273 10.48 6.22 -13.79
N THR A 274 11.23 5.42 -13.01
CA THR A 274 12.51 4.85 -13.47
C THR A 274 12.31 3.57 -14.28
N SER A 275 11.15 2.93 -14.16
CA SER A 275 10.80 1.79 -15.03
C SER A 275 10.50 2.30 -16.45
N PRO A 276 10.89 1.59 -17.53
CA PRO A 276 10.69 2.03 -18.92
C PRO A 276 9.23 1.98 -19.38
N SER A 277 8.29 1.95 -18.51
CA SER A 277 6.92 1.73 -18.86
C SER A 277 6.34 2.88 -19.62
N PRO A 278 5.95 4.00 -19.50
CA PRO A 278 5.24 4.78 -20.52
C PRO A 278 6.13 5.43 -21.58
N ARG A 279 7.47 5.41 -21.39
CA ARG A 279 8.40 6.10 -22.30
C ARG A 279 8.92 5.23 -23.43
N ASP A 280 8.95 3.91 -23.25
CA ASP A 280 9.65 2.99 -24.15
C ASP A 280 8.72 1.96 -24.84
N GLY A 281 7.42 2.19 -24.81
CA GLY A 281 6.45 1.45 -25.64
C GLY A 281 6.40 -0.04 -25.33
N LEU A 282 5.87 -0.41 -24.18
CA LEU A 282 5.36 -1.77 -23.94
C LEU A 282 4.01 -1.98 -24.60
#